data_15a24c0ea368cdb4b635c616b48d04ba
#
_entry.id   15a24c0ea368cdb4b635c616b48d04ba
#
_cell.length_a   1.000
_cell.length_b   1.000
_cell.length_c   1.000
_cell.angle_alpha   90.00
_cell.angle_beta   90.00
_cell.angle_gamma   90.00
#
_symmetry.space_group_name_H-M   'P 1'
#
loop_
_entity.id
_entity.type
_entity.pdbx_description
1 polymer ?
#
loop_
_entity_poly.entity_id
_entity_poly.type
_entity_poly.pdbx_seq_one_letter_code
_entity_poly.pdbx_strand_id
1 'polypeptide(L)'
;RFYRNKMLFPNAQPNAAHKKLAELEAAGKVRAVITQNIDGLNQAAGSRTVLELHGSVLRNYCEKCYQFYGIDTILNSTGIPRCEKCGGIIKPDVVLYEEGLDEKTLNAAVRYIHEADVLIIGGTSLAVYPAAGLIDYFQGDKLVVINKSATPRASHACLLYTSDAADDR
;
A
#
# COMPACT_ATOMS: atom_id res chain seq x y z
N ARG A 1 9.89 18.77 -6.99
CA ARG A 1 8.70 19.59 -6.71
C ARG A 1 7.44 18.72 -6.59
N PHE A 2 7.11 17.87 -7.57
CA PHE A 2 5.92 17.00 -7.56
C PHE A 2 5.90 16.09 -6.31
N TYR A 3 6.97 15.37 -6.04
CA TYR A 3 7.09 14.46 -4.91
C TYR A 3 6.71 15.12 -3.58
N ARG A 4 7.35 16.26 -3.25
CA ARG A 4 7.07 16.98 -1.98
C ARG A 4 5.66 17.54 -1.88
N ASN A 5 5.10 18.01 -2.99
CA ASN A 5 3.84 18.76 -2.97
C ASN A 5 2.61 17.87 -3.19
N LYS A 6 2.79 16.67 -3.75
CA LYS A 6 1.68 15.81 -4.19
C LYS A 6 1.70 14.40 -3.62
N MET A 7 2.87 13.92 -3.15
CA MET A 7 3.00 12.55 -2.64
C MET A 7 3.26 12.50 -1.13
N LEU A 8 3.78 13.57 -0.52
CA LEU A 8 4.09 13.62 0.89
C LEU A 8 2.98 14.32 1.67
N PHE A 9 2.43 13.62 2.66
CA PHE A 9 1.42 14.12 3.58
C PHE A 9 1.88 13.87 5.03
N PRO A 10 2.90 14.63 5.52
CA PRO A 10 3.57 14.34 6.80
C PRO A 10 2.65 14.45 8.02
N ASN A 11 1.53 15.14 7.89
CA ASN A 11 0.54 15.32 8.96
C ASN A 11 -0.60 14.30 8.90
N ALA A 12 -0.63 13.40 7.89
CA ALA A 12 -1.65 12.36 7.80
C ALA A 12 -1.57 11.41 8.99
N GLN A 13 -2.71 11.04 9.53
CA GLN A 13 -2.81 10.15 10.68
C GLN A 13 -3.64 8.92 10.32
N PRO A 14 -3.36 7.76 10.93
CA PRO A 14 -4.19 6.58 10.76
C PRO A 14 -5.64 6.83 11.18
N ASN A 15 -6.56 6.53 10.30
CA ASN A 15 -8.00 6.60 10.57
C ASN A 15 -8.51 5.37 11.34
N ALA A 16 -9.82 5.33 11.62
CA ALA A 16 -10.46 4.23 12.35
C ALA A 16 -10.28 2.87 11.66
N ALA A 17 -10.30 2.82 10.32
CA ALA A 17 -10.11 1.58 9.57
C ALA A 17 -8.69 1.01 9.75
N HIS A 18 -7.65 1.86 9.63
CA HIS A 18 -6.27 1.45 9.88
C HIS A 18 -6.08 0.88 11.28
N LYS A 19 -6.62 1.58 12.31
CA LYS A 19 -6.53 1.15 13.72
C LYS A 19 -7.27 -0.17 13.94
N LYS A 20 -8.45 -0.35 13.33
CA LYS A 20 -9.21 -1.59 13.46
C LYS A 20 -8.50 -2.78 12.79
N LEU A 21 -7.85 -2.59 11.66
CA LEU A 21 -7.04 -3.63 11.02
C LEU A 21 -5.88 -4.07 11.93
N ALA A 22 -5.18 -3.12 12.56
CA ALA A 22 -4.11 -3.43 13.50
C ALA A 22 -4.62 -4.18 14.74
N GLU A 23 -5.78 -3.80 15.31
CA GLU A 23 -6.43 -4.53 16.42
C GLU A 23 -6.78 -5.97 16.00
N LEU A 24 -7.36 -6.15 14.83
CA LEU A 24 -7.73 -7.48 14.32
C LEU A 24 -6.51 -8.34 14.02
N GLU A 25 -5.41 -7.75 13.55
CA GLU A 25 -4.14 -8.45 13.38
C GLU A 25 -3.58 -8.89 14.74
N ALA A 26 -3.57 -8.02 15.75
CA ALA A 26 -3.14 -8.34 17.10
C ALA A 26 -4.00 -9.47 17.72
N ALA A 27 -5.28 -9.53 17.37
CA ALA A 27 -6.20 -10.60 17.77
C ALA A 27 -6.08 -11.89 16.91
N GLY A 28 -5.15 -11.94 15.96
CA GLY A 28 -4.94 -13.10 15.08
C GLY A 28 -6.04 -13.32 14.04
N LYS A 29 -6.90 -12.31 13.80
CA LYS A 29 -8.00 -12.39 12.82
C LYS A 29 -7.58 -11.88 11.45
N VAL A 30 -6.74 -10.85 11.36
CA VAL A 30 -6.13 -10.38 10.12
C VAL A 30 -4.74 -10.99 10.01
N ARG A 31 -4.44 -11.63 8.89
CA ARG A 31 -3.14 -12.28 8.64
C ARG A 31 -2.16 -11.32 7.96
N ALA A 32 -2.65 -10.46 7.10
CA ALA A 32 -1.88 -9.45 6.41
C ALA A 32 -2.77 -8.31 5.90
N VAL A 33 -2.19 -7.14 5.76
CA VAL A 33 -2.75 -6.01 5.01
C VAL A 33 -1.96 -5.89 3.71
N ILE A 34 -2.64 -6.00 2.57
CA ILE A 34 -2.05 -5.82 1.24
C ILE A 34 -2.55 -4.48 0.73
N THR A 35 -1.63 -3.53 0.54
CA THR A 35 -2.01 -2.16 0.21
C THR A 35 -1.36 -1.66 -1.07
N GLN A 36 -2.10 -0.85 -1.82
CA GLN A 36 -1.58 -0.09 -2.95
C GLN A 36 -1.12 1.32 -2.52
N ASN A 37 -1.45 1.72 -1.28
CA ASN A 37 -1.03 3.00 -0.73
C ASN A 37 0.46 2.98 -0.35
N ILE A 38 1.08 4.16 -0.45
CA ILE A 38 2.52 4.37 -0.24
C ILE A 38 2.82 5.21 1.02
N ASP A 39 1.80 5.49 1.82
CA ASP A 39 1.83 6.47 2.93
C ASP A 39 2.35 5.93 4.27
N GLY A 40 2.38 4.60 4.45
CA GLY A 40 2.80 3.95 5.68
C GLY A 40 1.78 4.03 6.83
N LEU A 41 0.54 4.44 6.58
CA LEU A 41 -0.47 4.63 7.64
C LEU A 41 -0.90 3.33 8.31
N ASN A 42 -0.86 2.19 7.62
CA ASN A 42 -1.12 0.89 8.22
C ASN A 42 -0.08 0.55 9.30
N GLN A 43 1.20 0.75 9.02
CA GLN A 43 2.29 0.54 9.98
C GLN A 43 2.21 1.55 11.12
N ALA A 44 1.89 2.81 10.83
CA ALA A 44 1.68 3.85 11.84
C ALA A 44 0.50 3.54 12.77
N ALA A 45 -0.51 2.79 12.30
CA ALA A 45 -1.62 2.30 13.10
C ALA A 45 -1.26 1.10 14.00
N GLY A 46 -0.10 0.45 13.75
CA GLY A 46 0.37 -0.70 14.51
C GLY A 46 0.27 -2.04 13.77
N SER A 47 -0.17 -2.07 12.49
CA SER A 47 -0.11 -3.28 11.68
C SER A 47 1.33 -3.71 11.44
N ARG A 48 1.60 -5.02 11.56
CA ARG A 48 2.94 -5.61 11.47
C ARG A 48 3.19 -6.26 10.11
N THR A 49 2.19 -6.95 9.58
CA THR A 49 2.26 -7.66 8.31
C THR A 49 1.60 -6.81 7.23
N VAL A 50 2.35 -5.85 6.69
CA VAL A 50 1.87 -4.94 5.64
C VAL A 50 2.69 -5.18 4.37
N LEU A 51 2.00 -5.54 3.30
CA LEU A 51 2.58 -5.74 1.97
C LEU A 51 2.27 -4.53 1.09
N GLU A 52 3.25 -3.65 0.94
CA GLU A 52 3.14 -2.41 0.18
C GLU A 52 3.45 -2.69 -1.31
N LEU A 53 2.44 -3.01 -2.11
CA LEU A 53 2.60 -3.38 -3.52
C LEU A 53 3.29 -2.31 -4.37
N HIS A 54 3.07 -1.05 -4.04
CA HIS A 54 3.63 0.09 -4.75
C HIS A 54 4.78 0.77 -3.99
N GLY A 55 5.33 0.10 -2.96
CA GLY A 55 6.42 0.64 -2.15
C GLY A 55 5.97 1.70 -1.14
N SER A 56 6.88 2.60 -0.77
CA SER A 56 6.62 3.60 0.27
C SER A 56 7.40 4.90 0.05
N VAL A 57 6.75 6.03 0.32
CA VAL A 57 7.41 7.35 0.34
C VAL A 57 8.34 7.53 1.54
N LEU A 58 8.22 6.67 2.55
CA LEU A 58 9.05 6.73 3.76
C LEU A 58 10.45 6.15 3.53
N ARG A 59 10.63 5.34 2.50
CA ARG A 59 11.91 4.75 2.08
C ARG A 59 12.40 5.43 0.81
N ASN A 60 13.67 5.76 0.78
CA ASN A 60 14.30 6.38 -0.38
C ASN A 60 15.69 5.75 -0.57
N TYR A 61 16.12 5.59 -1.80
CA TYR A 61 17.40 4.98 -2.12
C TYR A 61 18.15 5.80 -3.17
N CYS A 62 19.48 5.79 -3.04
CA CYS A 62 20.35 6.30 -4.10
C CYS A 62 20.31 5.36 -5.30
N GLU A 63 19.99 5.84 -6.49
CA GLU A 63 19.95 5.05 -7.72
C GLU A 63 21.31 4.50 -8.15
N LYS A 64 22.42 5.07 -7.63
CA LYS A 64 23.79 4.65 -7.99
C LYS A 64 24.40 3.65 -7.02
N CYS A 65 24.24 3.84 -5.70
CA CYS A 65 24.91 3.02 -4.69
C CYS A 65 23.96 2.34 -3.71
N TYR A 66 22.65 2.47 -3.91
CA TYR A 66 21.58 1.88 -3.09
C TYR A 66 21.60 2.28 -1.61
N GLN A 67 22.32 3.34 -1.26
CA GLN A 67 22.31 3.88 0.11
C GLN A 67 20.88 4.29 0.47
N PHE A 68 20.42 3.79 1.62
CA PHE A 68 19.09 4.12 2.18
C PHE A 68 19.08 5.53 2.76
N TYR A 69 17.93 6.21 2.59
CA TYR A 69 17.61 7.51 3.16
C TYR A 69 16.16 7.53 3.64
N GLY A 70 15.94 8.02 4.86
CA GLY A 70 14.58 8.27 5.38
C GLY A 70 13.93 9.50 4.74
N ILE A 71 12.65 9.69 5.06
CA ILE A 71 11.84 10.81 4.56
C ILE A 71 12.44 12.18 4.89
N ASP A 72 13.10 12.33 6.05
CA ASP A 72 13.67 13.59 6.51
C ASP A 72 14.72 14.15 5.54
N THR A 73 15.51 13.28 4.91
CA THR A 73 16.46 13.69 3.88
C THR A 73 15.75 14.38 2.72
N ILE A 74 14.56 13.90 2.35
CA ILE A 74 13.77 14.50 1.28
C ILE A 74 13.15 15.82 1.73
N LEU A 75 12.57 15.85 2.93
CA LEU A 75 11.91 17.05 3.47
C LEU A 75 12.89 18.22 3.63
N ASN A 76 14.10 17.92 4.11
CA ASN A 76 15.14 18.93 4.38
C ASN A 76 15.99 19.29 3.16
N SER A 77 15.88 18.54 2.03
CA SER A 77 16.67 18.84 0.84
C SER A 77 16.10 20.00 0.01
N THR A 78 16.96 20.75 -0.66
CA THR A 78 16.59 21.73 -1.68
C THR A 78 16.87 21.17 -3.07
N GLY A 79 15.97 21.38 -4.03
CA GLY A 79 16.14 20.84 -5.39
C GLY A 79 15.98 19.33 -5.48
N ILE A 80 16.84 18.68 -6.26
CA ILE A 80 16.89 17.23 -6.43
C ILE A 80 17.79 16.66 -5.33
N PRO A 81 17.27 15.77 -4.46
CA PRO A 81 18.07 15.18 -3.38
C PRO A 81 19.23 14.34 -3.94
N ARG A 82 20.40 14.52 -3.37
CA ARG A 82 21.64 13.85 -3.78
C ARG A 82 22.21 13.02 -2.64
N CYS A 83 22.76 11.86 -3.01
CA CYS A 83 23.45 10.97 -2.10
C CYS A 83 24.76 11.59 -1.60
N GLU A 84 24.93 11.70 -0.29
CA GLU A 84 26.15 12.23 0.34
C GLU A 84 27.38 11.34 0.07
N LYS A 85 27.14 10.02 -0.14
CA LYS A 85 28.23 9.05 -0.36
C LYS A 85 28.78 9.08 -1.79
N CYS A 86 27.95 9.28 -2.81
CA CYS A 86 28.38 9.12 -4.21
C CYS A 86 27.82 10.17 -5.19
N GLY A 87 27.08 11.16 -4.69
CA GLY A 87 26.48 12.22 -5.51
C GLY A 87 25.30 11.78 -6.40
N GLY A 88 24.91 10.50 -6.36
CA GLY A 88 23.79 9.96 -7.13
C GLY A 88 22.44 10.57 -6.73
N ILE A 89 21.43 10.46 -7.59
CA ILE A 89 20.07 10.91 -7.29
C ILE A 89 19.44 9.98 -6.25
N ILE A 90 18.71 10.56 -5.29
CA ILE A 90 17.89 9.80 -4.34
C ILE A 90 16.46 9.76 -4.86
N LYS A 91 15.95 8.53 -5.09
CA LYS A 91 14.58 8.25 -5.55
C LYS A 91 13.78 7.63 -4.41
N PRO A 92 12.47 7.95 -4.25
CA PRO A 92 11.60 7.21 -3.36
C PRO A 92 11.44 5.77 -3.82
N ASP A 93 11.28 4.86 -2.86
CA ASP A 93 10.95 3.45 -3.09
C ASP A 93 9.46 3.31 -3.45
N VAL A 94 9.11 3.91 -4.58
CA VAL A 94 7.74 3.92 -5.10
C VAL A 94 7.77 3.44 -6.54
N VAL A 95 6.88 2.47 -6.83
CA VAL A 95 6.68 1.93 -8.18
C VAL A 95 6.00 2.99 -9.03
N LEU A 96 6.64 3.35 -10.13
CA LEU A 96 6.11 4.30 -11.11
C LEU A 96 5.41 3.55 -12.26
N TYR A 97 4.74 4.30 -13.14
CA TYR A 97 4.16 3.74 -14.35
C TYR A 97 5.24 3.02 -15.17
N GLU A 98 4.88 1.84 -15.70
CA GLU A 98 5.76 0.95 -16.48
C GLU A 98 6.84 0.23 -15.64
N GLU A 99 6.96 0.50 -14.34
CA GLU A 99 7.82 -0.28 -13.45
C GLU A 99 7.08 -1.53 -12.93
N GLY A 100 7.79 -2.65 -12.80
CA GLY A 100 7.25 -3.89 -12.23
C GLY A 100 7.12 -3.79 -10.71
N LEU A 101 6.18 -4.54 -10.16
CA LEU A 101 6.08 -4.70 -8.70
C LEU A 101 7.23 -5.57 -8.18
N ASP A 102 7.61 -5.38 -6.91
CA ASP A 102 8.58 -6.27 -6.25
C ASP A 102 8.03 -7.70 -6.19
N GLU A 103 8.75 -8.64 -6.81
CA GLU A 103 8.33 -10.04 -6.92
C GLU A 103 8.14 -10.71 -5.56
N LYS A 104 8.96 -10.36 -4.57
CA LYS A 104 8.85 -10.94 -3.23
C LYS A 104 7.56 -10.50 -2.55
N THR A 105 7.24 -9.22 -2.63
CA THR A 105 6.00 -8.65 -2.09
C THR A 105 4.78 -9.22 -2.81
N LEU A 106 4.86 -9.33 -4.15
CA LEU A 106 3.78 -9.87 -4.96
C LEU A 106 3.52 -11.36 -4.62
N ASN A 107 4.56 -12.18 -4.56
CA ASN A 107 4.44 -13.60 -4.20
C ASN A 107 3.93 -13.80 -2.78
N ALA A 108 4.35 -12.96 -1.83
CA ALA A 108 3.82 -12.97 -0.47
C ALA A 108 2.32 -12.62 -0.46
N ALA A 109 1.90 -11.60 -1.23
CA ALA A 109 0.50 -11.21 -1.35
C ALA A 109 -0.36 -12.35 -1.92
N VAL A 110 0.09 -12.99 -3.01
CA VAL A 110 -0.58 -14.16 -3.61
C VAL A 110 -0.77 -15.27 -2.58
N ARG A 111 0.28 -15.59 -1.81
CA ARG A 111 0.20 -16.62 -0.78
C ARG A 111 -0.83 -16.29 0.31
N TYR A 112 -0.81 -15.07 0.86
CA TYR A 112 -1.78 -14.67 1.88
C TYR A 112 -3.21 -14.68 1.36
N ILE A 113 -3.43 -14.26 0.12
CA ILE A 113 -4.76 -14.28 -0.52
C ILE A 113 -5.22 -15.71 -0.74
N HIS A 114 -4.36 -16.59 -1.23
CA HIS A 114 -4.68 -18.00 -1.49
C HIS A 114 -5.03 -18.75 -0.19
N GLU A 115 -4.35 -18.45 0.92
CA GLU A 115 -4.54 -19.10 2.23
C GLU A 115 -5.68 -18.46 3.06
N ALA A 116 -6.33 -17.42 2.58
CA ALA A 116 -7.33 -16.69 3.34
C ALA A 116 -8.70 -17.41 3.32
N ASP A 117 -9.36 -17.48 4.48
CA ASP A 117 -10.76 -17.90 4.59
C ASP A 117 -11.73 -16.80 4.17
N VAL A 118 -11.31 -15.54 4.37
CA VAL A 118 -12.07 -14.33 4.04
C VAL A 118 -11.14 -13.33 3.38
N LEU A 119 -11.52 -12.81 2.23
CA LEU A 119 -10.84 -11.69 1.56
C LEU A 119 -11.71 -10.44 1.67
N ILE A 120 -11.16 -9.40 2.28
CA ILE A 120 -11.80 -8.08 2.36
C ILE A 120 -11.07 -7.12 1.43
N ILE A 121 -11.80 -6.50 0.53
CA ILE A 121 -11.29 -5.50 -0.41
C ILE A 121 -11.92 -4.16 -0.06
N GLY A 122 -11.10 -3.14 0.19
CA GLY A 122 -11.57 -1.81 0.57
C GLY A 122 -10.92 -0.69 -0.22
N GLY A 123 -11.70 0.33 -0.60
CA GLY A 123 -11.20 1.59 -1.12
C GLY A 123 -10.41 1.52 -2.44
N THR A 124 -10.69 0.54 -3.31
CA THR A 124 -9.98 0.42 -4.60
C THR A 124 -10.94 0.25 -5.76
N SER A 125 -10.58 0.82 -6.91
CA SER A 125 -11.34 0.63 -8.15
C SER A 125 -11.18 -0.76 -8.76
N LEU A 126 -10.17 -1.56 -8.33
CA LEU A 126 -9.76 -2.81 -8.95
C LEU A 126 -9.46 -2.68 -10.45
N ALA A 127 -8.97 -1.51 -10.87
CA ALA A 127 -8.66 -1.21 -12.27
C ALA A 127 -7.15 -1.18 -12.57
N VAL A 128 -6.30 -1.07 -11.55
CA VAL A 128 -4.84 -0.95 -11.71
C VAL A 128 -4.19 -2.33 -11.65
N TYR A 129 -3.67 -2.80 -12.78
CA TYR A 129 -2.92 -4.04 -12.87
C TYR A 129 -1.43 -3.81 -12.59
N PRO A 130 -0.69 -4.81 -12.02
CA PRO A 130 -1.14 -6.19 -11.73
C PRO A 130 -1.90 -6.37 -10.41
N ALA A 131 -1.98 -5.34 -9.56
CA ALA A 131 -2.62 -5.44 -8.24
C ALA A 131 -4.09 -5.88 -8.31
N ALA A 132 -4.85 -5.42 -9.31
CA ALA A 132 -6.24 -5.82 -9.52
C ALA A 132 -6.42 -7.32 -9.82
N GLY A 133 -5.40 -7.97 -10.40
CA GLY A 133 -5.41 -9.40 -10.70
C GLY A 133 -5.19 -10.30 -9.48
N LEU A 134 -4.75 -9.75 -8.35
CA LEU A 134 -4.48 -10.54 -7.14
C LEU A 134 -5.73 -11.22 -6.59
N ILE A 135 -6.91 -10.65 -6.80
CA ILE A 135 -8.19 -11.24 -6.38
C ILE A 135 -8.43 -12.63 -6.99
N ASP A 136 -7.88 -12.89 -8.18
CA ASP A 136 -8.08 -14.16 -8.91
C ASP A 136 -7.39 -15.35 -8.21
N TYR A 137 -6.48 -15.09 -7.28
CA TYR A 137 -5.82 -16.12 -6.46
C TYR A 137 -6.61 -16.51 -5.21
N PHE A 138 -7.71 -15.82 -4.89
CA PHE A 138 -8.55 -16.17 -3.76
C PHE A 138 -9.35 -17.44 -4.06
N GLN A 139 -9.24 -18.44 -3.20
CA GLN A 139 -9.89 -19.75 -3.35
C GLN A 139 -11.12 -19.93 -2.44
N GLY A 140 -11.36 -18.96 -1.55
CA GLY A 140 -12.49 -19.02 -0.61
C GLY A 140 -13.80 -18.52 -1.23
N ASP A 141 -14.86 -18.63 -0.47
CA ASP A 141 -16.23 -18.21 -0.83
C ASP A 141 -16.66 -16.89 -0.16
N LYS A 142 -15.83 -16.35 0.75
CA LYS A 142 -16.17 -15.16 1.55
C LYS A 142 -15.41 -13.94 1.07
N LEU A 143 -15.80 -13.42 -0.07
CA LEU A 143 -15.30 -12.16 -0.62
C LEU A 143 -16.17 -10.99 -0.16
N VAL A 144 -15.57 -10.04 0.55
CA VAL A 144 -16.22 -8.81 1.02
C VAL A 144 -15.63 -7.62 0.26
N VAL A 145 -16.47 -6.79 -0.31
CA VAL A 145 -16.06 -5.56 -0.99
C VAL A 145 -16.67 -4.35 -0.29
N ILE A 146 -15.81 -3.43 0.16
CA ILE A 146 -16.18 -2.17 0.80
C ILE A 146 -15.66 -1.04 -0.08
N ASN A 147 -16.53 -0.36 -0.79
CA ASN A 147 -16.12 0.69 -1.72
C ASN A 147 -17.22 1.74 -1.93
N LYS A 148 -16.82 2.97 -2.25
CA LYS A 148 -17.76 4.08 -2.52
C LYS A 148 -18.62 3.83 -3.77
N SER A 149 -18.02 3.27 -4.80
CA SER A 149 -18.67 2.96 -6.07
C SER A 149 -18.53 1.49 -6.43
N ALA A 150 -19.46 1.00 -7.25
CA ALA A 150 -19.38 -0.35 -7.77
C ALA A 150 -18.06 -0.57 -8.53
N THR A 151 -17.47 -1.75 -8.34
CA THR A 151 -16.27 -2.18 -9.07
C THR A 151 -16.64 -3.27 -10.07
N PRO A 152 -15.87 -3.50 -11.13
CA PRO A 152 -16.12 -4.58 -12.08
C PRO A 152 -16.21 -5.97 -11.44
N ARG A 153 -15.58 -6.15 -10.27
CA ARG A 153 -15.57 -7.42 -9.53
C ARG A 153 -16.61 -7.49 -8.39
N ALA A 154 -17.42 -6.46 -8.20
CA ALA A 154 -18.46 -6.42 -7.17
C ALA A 154 -19.52 -7.53 -7.34
N SER A 155 -19.77 -8.00 -8.56
CA SER A 155 -20.68 -9.10 -8.86
C SER A 155 -20.25 -10.47 -8.28
N HIS A 156 -18.97 -10.63 -7.92
CA HIS A 156 -18.44 -11.84 -7.31
C HIS A 156 -18.35 -11.76 -5.78
N ALA A 157 -18.68 -10.59 -5.21
CA ALA A 157 -18.65 -10.42 -3.76
C ALA A 157 -19.87 -11.08 -3.11
N CYS A 158 -19.62 -11.83 -2.03
CA CYS A 158 -20.70 -12.33 -1.18
C CYS A 158 -21.32 -11.22 -0.32
N LEU A 159 -20.57 -10.14 -0.08
CA LEU A 159 -21.04 -8.93 0.58
C LEU A 159 -20.45 -7.69 -0.10
N LEU A 160 -21.33 -6.83 -0.60
CA LEU A 160 -20.97 -5.52 -1.12
C LEU A 160 -21.48 -4.44 -0.15
N TYR A 161 -20.57 -3.66 0.41
CA TYR A 161 -20.89 -2.52 1.25
C TYR A 161 -20.44 -1.23 0.55
N THR A 162 -21.41 -0.39 0.19
CA THR A 162 -21.13 0.92 -0.41
C THR A 162 -20.98 1.94 0.71
N SER A 163 -19.76 2.31 1.04
CA SER A 163 -19.46 3.35 2.02
C SER A 163 -18.37 4.27 1.51
N ASP A 164 -18.27 5.42 2.12
CA ASP A 164 -17.24 6.46 1.86
C ASP A 164 -15.89 6.14 2.53
N ALA A 165 -15.54 4.85 2.67
CA ALA A 165 -14.36 4.38 3.38
C ALA A 165 -13.02 4.91 2.83
N ALA A 166 -13.03 5.56 1.66
CA ALA A 166 -11.84 6.12 1.03
C ALA A 166 -11.72 7.66 1.15
N ASP A 167 -12.67 8.34 1.79
CA ASP A 167 -12.77 9.81 1.76
C ASP A 167 -12.42 10.49 3.10
N ASP A 168 -11.70 9.80 4.00
CA ASP A 168 -11.06 10.45 5.14
C ASP A 168 -9.79 11.20 4.66
N ARG A 169 -10.02 12.32 4.00
CA ARG A 169 -9.00 13.32 3.68
C ARG A 169 -8.76 14.24 4.85
#